data_1947b121b860d9f2cf2dc18094928c8f
#
_entry.id   1947b121b860d9f2cf2dc18094928c8f
#
_cell.length_a   1.000
_cell.length_b   1.000
_cell.length_c   1.000
_cell.angle_alpha   90.00
_cell.angle_beta   90.00
_cell.angle_gamma   90.00
#
_symmetry.space_group_name_H-M   'P 1'
#
loop_
_entity.id
_entity.type
_entity.pdbx_description
1 polymer ?
#
loop_
_entity_poly.entity_id
_entity_poly.type
_entity_poly.pdbx_seq_one_letter_code
_entity_poly.pdbx_strand_id
1 'polypeptide(L)'
;MSKKPNEINDNEIRIISAYKPEIRNSTRRSLRLWILIILGVLILGGLVFIFTRSSDDSEKDEPIEIIDPLTEEEPQIVKDEKISNIKGFTIALDTTINKKGLVILYPENATPRLIIGTELLNDSNIILATQAADVRRDNGQIAGTFVLNGELISKGEAKAGYCSIINGELSIGIADATPMLEQTLTEGGYFFRQYPLVVSGQIVENKPKGKAIRKALAEIGGKICVVMSKEKLTFHDFSQLLIDAGARNAIYLVGSSSYGFYIDDKCEKILTGKAPWEKVENVSYIIWEQG
;
A
#
# COMPACT_ATOMS: atom_id res chain seq x y z
N MET A 1 24.55 -39.20 -15.43
CA MET A 1 24.55 -38.03 -14.52
C MET A 1 23.41 -37.10 -14.94
N SER A 2 22.29 -37.23 -14.28
CA SER A 2 21.06 -36.46 -14.56
C SER A 2 21.17 -35.13 -13.84
N LYS A 3 21.17 -34.01 -14.60
CA LYS A 3 21.05 -32.65 -14.04
C LYS A 3 19.65 -32.49 -13.44
N LYS A 4 19.56 -32.25 -12.13
CA LYS A 4 18.32 -31.83 -11.48
C LYS A 4 17.89 -30.49 -12.07
N PRO A 5 16.66 -30.34 -12.60
CA PRO A 5 16.13 -29.06 -13.02
C PRO A 5 15.67 -28.27 -11.79
N ASN A 6 16.09 -26.98 -11.71
CA ASN A 6 15.58 -25.93 -10.82
C ASN A 6 16.08 -25.90 -9.35
N GLU A 7 17.37 -26.11 -9.11
CA GLU A 7 17.99 -25.40 -8.00
C GLU A 7 18.16 -23.92 -8.43
N ILE A 8 17.40 -23.01 -7.83
CA ILE A 8 17.69 -21.58 -7.90
C ILE A 8 18.98 -21.40 -7.09
N ASN A 9 20.08 -21.17 -7.79
CA ASN A 9 21.38 -20.97 -7.18
C ASN A 9 21.35 -19.57 -6.51
N ASP A 10 21.36 -19.53 -5.17
CA ASP A 10 21.34 -18.31 -4.37
C ASP A 10 22.49 -17.34 -4.72
N ASN A 11 23.57 -17.84 -5.35
CA ASN A 11 24.67 -17.01 -5.84
C ASN A 11 24.36 -16.23 -7.13
N GLU A 12 23.21 -16.44 -7.77
CA GLU A 12 22.77 -15.68 -8.95
C GLU A 12 21.87 -14.49 -8.62
N ILE A 13 21.49 -14.30 -7.37
CA ILE A 13 20.82 -13.09 -6.90
C ILE A 13 21.91 -12.04 -6.64
N ARG A 14 22.45 -11.46 -7.70
CA ARG A 14 23.21 -10.21 -7.59
C ARG A 14 22.21 -9.10 -7.29
N ILE A 15 22.14 -8.77 -6.01
CA ILE A 15 21.48 -7.56 -5.55
C ILE A 15 22.25 -6.39 -6.11
N ILE A 16 21.57 -5.55 -6.88
CA ILE A 16 22.08 -4.24 -7.26
C ILE A 16 21.92 -3.35 -6.01
N SER A 17 22.70 -3.61 -4.95
CA SER A 17 22.79 -2.76 -3.76
C SER A 17 23.76 -1.60 -3.93
N ALA A 18 24.22 -1.33 -5.16
CA ALA A 18 25.15 -0.25 -5.47
C ALA A 18 24.58 0.69 -6.55
N TYR A 19 23.32 1.09 -6.47
CA TYR A 19 22.92 2.33 -7.12
C TYR A 19 23.15 3.47 -6.12
N LYS A 20 24.35 3.99 -6.12
CA LYS A 20 24.66 5.31 -5.58
C LYS A 20 24.10 6.29 -6.60
N PRO A 21 23.01 7.03 -6.33
CA PRO A 21 22.55 8.03 -7.28
C PRO A 21 23.68 9.06 -7.41
N GLU A 22 24.28 9.15 -8.59
CA GLU A 22 25.03 10.35 -8.95
C GLU A 22 24.03 11.50 -8.88
N ILE A 23 24.12 12.30 -7.83
CA ILE A 23 23.40 13.54 -7.68
C ILE A 23 23.96 14.48 -8.76
N ARG A 24 23.39 14.37 -9.95
CA ARG A 24 23.61 15.32 -11.03
C ARG A 24 23.06 16.64 -10.52
N ASN A 25 23.98 17.60 -10.27
CA ASN A 25 23.72 18.94 -9.79
C ASN A 25 22.84 19.78 -10.76
N SER A 26 21.60 19.34 -11.00
CA SER A 26 20.62 20.13 -11.78
C SER A 26 19.67 20.95 -10.89
N THR A 27 19.68 20.72 -9.59
CA THR A 27 18.76 21.35 -8.63
C THR A 27 19.04 22.84 -8.39
N ARG A 28 20.25 23.35 -8.69
CA ARG A 28 20.56 24.78 -8.45
C ARG A 28 19.91 25.73 -9.46
N ARG A 29 19.58 25.29 -10.69
CA ARG A 29 18.87 26.12 -11.68
C ARG A 29 17.37 26.17 -11.44
N SER A 30 16.74 25.05 -11.07
CA SER A 30 15.31 25.02 -10.79
C SER A 30 14.94 25.80 -9.53
N LEU A 31 15.77 25.72 -8.47
CA LEU A 31 15.51 26.43 -7.22
C LEU A 31 15.53 27.96 -7.42
N ARG A 32 16.45 28.49 -8.24
CA ARG A 32 16.51 29.92 -8.58
C ARG A 32 15.29 30.37 -9.37
N LEU A 33 14.80 29.54 -10.28
CA LEU A 33 13.59 29.81 -11.06
C LEU A 33 12.35 29.88 -10.17
N TRP A 34 12.21 28.95 -9.23
CA TRP A 34 11.10 28.92 -8.26
C TRP A 34 11.11 30.12 -7.31
N ILE A 35 12.29 30.55 -6.86
CA ILE A 35 12.45 31.74 -6.00
C ILE A 35 12.01 33.01 -6.76
N LEU A 36 12.35 33.14 -8.04
CA LEU A 36 11.94 34.29 -8.87
C LEU A 36 10.42 34.32 -9.13
N ILE A 37 9.79 33.15 -9.29
CA ILE A 37 8.33 33.04 -9.45
C ILE A 37 7.60 33.45 -8.16
N ILE A 38 8.07 32.98 -6.99
CA ILE A 38 7.48 33.34 -5.70
C ILE A 38 7.64 34.81 -5.41
N LEU A 39 8.80 35.41 -5.73
CA LEU A 39 9.04 36.85 -5.57
C LEU A 39 8.13 37.69 -6.48
N GLY A 40 7.90 37.24 -7.71
CA GLY A 40 6.99 37.87 -8.67
C GLY A 40 5.54 37.90 -8.20
N VAL A 41 5.06 36.78 -7.61
CA VAL A 41 3.69 36.65 -7.06
C VAL A 41 3.49 37.58 -5.85
N LEU A 42 4.50 37.73 -4.98
CA LEU A 42 4.45 38.62 -3.83
C LEU A 42 4.41 40.09 -4.23
N ILE A 43 5.14 40.49 -5.27
CA ILE A 43 5.13 41.87 -5.76
C ILE A 43 3.78 42.22 -6.43
N LEU A 44 3.20 41.30 -7.21
CA LEU A 44 1.87 41.46 -7.82
C LEU A 44 0.76 41.52 -6.77
N GLY A 45 0.82 40.65 -5.74
CA GLY A 45 -0.13 40.63 -4.62
C GLY A 45 -0.07 41.91 -3.77
N GLY A 46 1.14 42.47 -3.55
CA GLY A 46 1.33 43.72 -2.84
C GLY A 46 0.77 44.94 -3.60
N LEU A 47 0.90 44.98 -4.90
CA LEU A 47 0.33 46.08 -5.73
C LEU A 47 -1.20 46.06 -5.76
N VAL A 48 -1.85 44.87 -5.77
CA VAL A 48 -3.32 44.76 -5.69
C VAL A 48 -3.83 45.23 -4.34
N PHE A 49 -3.09 44.96 -3.24
CA PHE A 49 -3.50 45.36 -1.87
C PHE A 49 -3.41 46.87 -1.66
N ILE A 50 -2.51 47.56 -2.33
CA ILE A 50 -2.38 49.04 -2.23
C ILE A 50 -3.48 49.74 -3.03
N PHE A 51 -3.97 49.13 -4.14
CA PHE A 51 -5.01 49.76 -4.98
C PHE A 51 -6.45 49.60 -4.45
N THR A 52 -6.70 48.70 -3.48
CA THR A 52 -8.05 48.48 -2.91
C THR A 52 -8.30 49.26 -1.63
N ARG A 53 -7.39 50.15 -1.19
CA ARG A 53 -7.52 50.86 0.10
C ARG A 53 -7.65 52.39 -0.08
N SER A 54 -8.42 52.81 -1.06
CA SER A 54 -8.72 54.24 -1.23
C SER A 54 -10.16 54.46 -1.68
N SER A 55 -10.90 55.16 -0.82
CA SER A 55 -12.28 55.69 -0.88
C SER A 55 -13.34 54.84 -0.19
N ASP A 56 -14.22 55.36 0.66
CA ASP A 56 -14.52 56.68 1.15
C ASP A 56 -15.40 56.59 2.39
N ASP A 57 -15.32 57.65 3.18
CA ASP A 57 -16.14 57.98 4.33
C ASP A 57 -17.64 58.04 4.02
N SER A 58 -18.48 57.62 5.00
CA SER A 58 -19.59 58.47 5.49
C SER A 58 -20.26 57.84 6.70
N GLU A 59 -20.29 58.63 7.77
CA GLU A 59 -21.04 58.50 9.01
C GLU A 59 -22.53 58.21 8.80
N LYS A 60 -23.09 57.36 9.69
CA LYS A 60 -24.41 57.60 10.31
C LYS A 60 -24.48 56.87 11.62
N ASP A 61 -24.62 57.67 12.71
CA ASP A 61 -25.00 57.29 14.04
C ASP A 61 -26.42 56.68 14.07
N GLU A 62 -26.58 55.53 14.77
CA GLU A 62 -27.80 55.14 15.41
C GLU A 62 -27.51 54.28 16.68
N PRO A 63 -28.42 54.27 17.69
CA PRO A 63 -28.03 54.20 19.11
C PRO A 63 -27.85 52.79 19.62
N ILE A 64 -26.98 52.70 20.64
CA ILE A 64 -26.60 51.50 21.39
C ILE A 64 -27.79 51.02 22.23
N GLU A 65 -28.35 49.87 21.94
CA GLU A 65 -29.16 49.09 22.88
C GLU A 65 -28.23 48.21 23.72
N ILE A 66 -28.29 48.45 25.03
CA ILE A 66 -27.60 47.67 26.06
C ILE A 66 -28.37 46.38 26.22
N ILE A 67 -27.80 45.27 25.78
CA ILE A 67 -28.28 43.91 26.11
C ILE A 67 -27.38 43.35 27.20
N ASP A 68 -28.02 42.88 28.29
CA ASP A 68 -27.43 42.25 29.46
C ASP A 68 -26.49 41.08 29.10
N PRO A 69 -25.46 40.81 29.91
CA PRO A 69 -24.53 39.72 29.66
C PRO A 69 -25.23 38.38 29.89
N LEU A 70 -25.54 37.70 28.78
CA LEU A 70 -25.92 36.29 28.81
C LEU A 70 -24.70 35.47 29.23
N THR A 71 -24.91 34.71 30.27
CA THR A 71 -24.09 33.67 30.84
C THR A 71 -23.33 32.88 29.75
N GLU A 72 -22.00 32.91 29.84
CA GLU A 72 -21.15 32.01 29.09
C GLU A 72 -21.44 30.56 29.54
N GLU A 73 -22.24 29.84 28.80
CA GLU A 73 -22.25 28.39 28.85
C GLU A 73 -20.99 27.88 28.16
N GLU A 74 -20.07 27.29 28.93
CA GLU A 74 -18.95 26.53 28.41
C GLU A 74 -19.47 25.53 27.36
N PRO A 75 -18.82 25.41 26.16
CA PRO A 75 -19.19 24.40 25.21
C PRO A 75 -18.93 23.04 25.84
N GLN A 76 -19.99 22.33 26.21
CA GLN A 76 -19.91 20.92 26.55
C GLN A 76 -19.33 20.21 25.33
N ILE A 77 -18.11 19.68 25.46
CA ILE A 77 -17.53 18.73 24.54
C ILE A 77 -18.44 17.51 24.57
N VAL A 78 -19.39 17.48 23.65
CA VAL A 78 -20.13 16.26 23.31
C VAL A 78 -19.07 15.31 22.78
N LYS A 79 -18.62 14.40 23.62
CA LYS A 79 -17.85 13.23 23.17
C LYS A 79 -18.75 12.51 22.20
N ASP A 80 -18.41 12.60 20.92
CA ASP A 80 -19.05 11.80 19.87
C ASP A 80 -18.82 10.31 20.17
N GLU A 81 -19.73 9.71 20.91
CA GLU A 81 -19.87 8.24 21.08
C GLU A 81 -20.41 7.56 19.80
N LYS A 82 -20.22 8.16 18.63
CA LYS A 82 -20.78 7.69 17.36
C LYS A 82 -19.76 7.12 16.37
N ILE A 83 -18.51 6.82 16.78
CA ILE A 83 -17.48 6.27 15.87
C ILE A 83 -17.38 4.73 15.93
N SER A 84 -18.13 4.02 16.77
CA SER A 84 -17.91 2.59 17.03
C SER A 84 -18.71 1.62 16.17
N ASN A 85 -19.32 2.03 15.04
CA ASN A 85 -20.13 1.10 14.20
C ASN A 85 -19.97 1.30 12.70
N ILE A 86 -18.82 1.82 12.22
CA ILE A 86 -18.56 1.84 10.78
C ILE A 86 -18.01 0.48 10.40
N LYS A 87 -18.85 -0.34 9.76
CA LYS A 87 -18.46 -1.65 9.25
C LYS A 87 -17.31 -1.51 8.26
N GLY A 88 -16.29 -2.38 8.36
CA GLY A 88 -15.20 -2.42 7.41
C GLY A 88 -15.68 -2.88 6.03
N PHE A 89 -15.10 -2.32 4.96
CA PHE A 89 -15.37 -2.70 3.59
C PHE A 89 -14.15 -2.40 2.70
N THR A 90 -14.19 -2.84 1.44
CA THR A 90 -13.12 -2.58 0.48
C THR A 90 -13.65 -1.70 -0.65
N ILE A 91 -13.00 -0.56 -0.86
CA ILE A 91 -13.24 0.26 -2.06
C ILE A 91 -12.52 -0.40 -3.23
N ALA A 92 -13.26 -0.80 -4.25
CA ALA A 92 -12.72 -1.36 -5.47
C ALA A 92 -12.75 -0.31 -6.59
N LEU A 93 -11.56 0.17 -6.99
CA LEU A 93 -11.39 1.10 -8.09
C LEU A 93 -11.02 0.33 -9.36
N ASP A 94 -11.96 0.24 -10.30
CA ASP A 94 -11.73 -0.29 -11.63
C ASP A 94 -11.22 0.84 -12.54
N THR A 95 -10.02 0.72 -13.08
CA THR A 95 -9.39 1.75 -13.89
C THR A 95 -8.64 1.20 -15.09
N THR A 96 -8.38 2.05 -16.07
CA THR A 96 -7.57 1.71 -17.25
C THR A 96 -6.47 2.75 -17.41
N ILE A 97 -5.23 2.30 -17.41
CA ILE A 97 -4.03 3.12 -17.57
C ILE A 97 -3.26 2.59 -18.79
N ASN A 98 -2.92 3.44 -19.74
CA ASN A 98 -2.19 3.06 -20.96
C ASN A 98 -2.84 1.87 -21.70
N LYS A 99 -4.18 1.85 -21.78
CA LYS A 99 -5.00 0.77 -22.39
C LYS A 99 -4.92 -0.58 -21.67
N LYS A 100 -4.39 -0.64 -20.44
CA LYS A 100 -4.33 -1.85 -19.60
C LYS A 100 -5.20 -1.66 -18.37
N GLY A 101 -6.02 -2.65 -18.06
CA GLY A 101 -6.95 -2.62 -16.95
C GLY A 101 -6.29 -2.97 -15.63
N LEU A 102 -6.66 -2.23 -14.58
CA LEU A 102 -6.33 -2.50 -13.18
C LEU A 102 -7.57 -2.51 -12.31
N VAL A 103 -7.53 -3.32 -11.27
CA VAL A 103 -8.42 -3.21 -10.11
C VAL A 103 -7.54 -2.88 -8.90
N ILE A 104 -7.85 -1.78 -8.23
CA ILE A 104 -7.15 -1.33 -7.02
C ILE A 104 -8.11 -1.44 -5.85
N LEU A 105 -7.74 -2.22 -4.84
CA LEU A 105 -8.54 -2.53 -3.68
C LEU A 105 -7.98 -1.83 -2.45
N TYR A 106 -8.74 -0.88 -1.90
CA TYR A 106 -8.40 -0.15 -0.68
C TYR A 106 -9.26 -0.68 0.47
N PRO A 107 -8.70 -1.43 1.43
CA PRO A 107 -9.41 -1.83 2.63
C PRO A 107 -9.60 -0.61 3.55
N GLU A 108 -10.82 -0.37 3.99
CA GLU A 108 -11.19 0.72 4.88
C GLU A 108 -11.74 0.15 6.20
N ASN A 109 -11.39 0.78 7.32
CA ASN A 109 -11.81 0.38 8.68
C ASN A 109 -11.49 -1.08 9.02
N ALA A 110 -10.27 -1.52 8.68
CA ALA A 110 -9.82 -2.88 8.92
C ALA A 110 -8.33 -2.96 9.19
N THR A 111 -7.93 -3.97 9.93
CA THR A 111 -6.54 -4.21 10.34
C THR A 111 -5.95 -5.37 9.54
N PRO A 112 -4.74 -5.24 8.97
CA PRO A 112 -4.08 -6.30 8.24
C PRO A 112 -3.46 -7.34 9.17
N ARG A 113 -3.48 -8.61 8.76
CA ARG A 113 -2.69 -9.69 9.36
C ARG A 113 -2.43 -10.81 8.37
N LEU A 114 -1.54 -11.75 8.72
CA LEU A 114 -1.32 -12.96 7.94
C LEU A 114 -2.07 -14.15 8.55
N ILE A 115 -2.46 -15.07 7.68
CA ILE A 115 -2.97 -16.38 8.05
C ILE A 115 -2.37 -17.47 7.16
N ILE A 116 -2.40 -18.71 7.62
CA ILE A 116 -2.02 -19.90 6.86
C ILE A 116 -3.24 -20.82 6.76
N GLY A 117 -3.41 -21.44 5.60
CA GLY A 117 -4.56 -22.29 5.29
C GLY A 117 -5.79 -21.50 4.88
N THR A 118 -6.86 -22.23 4.53
CA THR A 118 -8.10 -21.65 4.01
C THR A 118 -9.23 -21.63 5.01
N GLU A 119 -9.05 -22.23 6.18
CA GLU A 119 -10.12 -22.41 7.18
C GLU A 119 -10.66 -21.08 7.70
N LEU A 120 -9.75 -20.15 8.01
CA LEU A 120 -10.09 -18.82 8.52
C LEU A 120 -10.71 -17.89 7.48
N LEU A 121 -10.63 -18.22 6.17
CA LEU A 121 -11.19 -17.38 5.10
C LEU A 121 -12.72 -17.33 5.08
N ASN A 122 -13.38 -18.14 5.90
CA ASN A 122 -14.85 -18.11 6.06
C ASN A 122 -15.30 -17.17 7.20
N ASP A 123 -14.36 -16.53 7.90
CA ASP A 123 -14.70 -15.54 8.93
C ASP A 123 -15.37 -14.32 8.27
N SER A 124 -16.55 -13.97 8.77
CA SER A 124 -17.35 -12.85 8.27
C SER A 124 -16.72 -11.48 8.56
N ASN A 125 -15.73 -11.42 9.45
CA ASN A 125 -15.00 -10.18 9.75
C ASN A 125 -13.93 -9.87 8.70
N ILE A 126 -13.56 -10.83 7.86
CA ILE A 126 -12.57 -10.59 6.79
C ILE A 126 -13.22 -9.85 5.63
N ILE A 127 -12.74 -8.64 5.36
CA ILE A 127 -13.23 -7.79 4.28
C ILE A 127 -12.38 -7.84 3.01
N LEU A 128 -11.14 -8.29 3.11
CA LEU A 128 -10.24 -8.49 1.97
C LEU A 128 -9.27 -9.64 2.29
N ALA A 129 -9.12 -10.56 1.36
CA ALA A 129 -8.16 -11.65 1.43
C ALA A 129 -7.48 -11.87 0.09
N THR A 130 -6.16 -12.03 0.10
CA THR A 130 -5.39 -12.40 -1.10
C THR A 130 -4.17 -13.23 -0.70
N GLN A 131 -3.78 -14.18 -1.55
CA GLN A 131 -2.63 -15.03 -1.29
C GLN A 131 -1.34 -14.21 -1.24
N ALA A 132 -0.54 -14.38 -0.18
CA ALA A 132 0.65 -13.59 0.11
C ALA A 132 1.93 -14.18 -0.50
N ALA A 133 2.51 -15.21 0.13
CA ALA A 133 3.75 -15.83 -0.27
C ALA A 133 3.52 -17.03 -1.20
N ASP A 134 4.52 -17.34 -2.04
CA ASP A 134 4.51 -18.56 -2.85
C ASP A 134 4.70 -19.81 -1.98
N VAL A 135 4.25 -20.95 -2.49
CA VAL A 135 4.50 -22.26 -1.94
C VAL A 135 5.54 -22.97 -2.80
N ARG A 136 6.51 -23.60 -2.18
CA ARG A 136 7.55 -24.40 -2.84
C ARG A 136 6.93 -25.67 -3.44
N ARG A 137 7.31 -25.95 -4.68
CA ARG A 137 6.80 -27.15 -5.40
C ARG A 137 7.43 -28.45 -4.90
N ASP A 138 8.63 -28.39 -4.32
CA ASP A 138 9.40 -29.57 -3.92
C ASP A 138 8.94 -30.17 -2.58
N ASN A 139 8.45 -29.34 -1.67
CA ASN A 139 8.08 -29.77 -0.32
C ASN A 139 6.79 -29.14 0.23
N GLY A 140 6.09 -28.33 -0.55
CA GLY A 140 4.84 -27.67 -0.14
C GLY A 140 4.98 -26.62 0.95
N GLN A 141 6.20 -26.22 1.34
CA GLN A 141 6.41 -25.19 2.36
C GLN A 141 6.32 -23.79 1.77
N ILE A 142 6.04 -22.80 2.63
CA ILE A 142 6.04 -21.38 2.26
C ILE A 142 7.45 -20.99 1.81
N ALA A 143 7.54 -20.30 0.65
CA ALA A 143 8.79 -19.86 0.07
C ALA A 143 9.23 -18.53 0.68
N GLY A 144 10.49 -18.47 1.14
CA GLY A 144 11.07 -17.27 1.76
C GLY A 144 10.84 -17.20 3.27
N THR A 145 11.35 -16.14 3.90
CA THR A 145 11.11 -15.90 5.31
C THR A 145 9.64 -15.55 5.55
N PHE A 146 9.01 -16.23 6.50
CA PHE A 146 7.62 -16.02 6.87
C PHE A 146 7.47 -16.08 8.39
N VAL A 147 6.88 -15.03 8.97
CA VAL A 147 6.58 -14.93 10.40
C VAL A 147 5.08 -14.77 10.60
N LEU A 148 4.51 -15.54 11.50
CA LEU A 148 3.12 -15.52 11.87
C LEU A 148 3.02 -15.23 13.37
N ASN A 149 2.46 -14.09 13.75
CA ASN A 149 2.26 -13.69 15.14
C ASN A 149 3.54 -13.83 16.01
N GLY A 150 4.68 -13.34 15.47
CA GLY A 150 5.99 -13.43 16.12
C GLY A 150 6.70 -14.76 16.01
N GLU A 151 6.05 -15.81 15.46
CA GLU A 151 6.67 -17.12 15.27
C GLU A 151 7.25 -17.27 13.87
N LEU A 152 8.51 -17.70 13.76
CA LEU A 152 9.20 -17.96 12.51
C LEU A 152 8.75 -19.28 11.91
N ILE A 153 7.86 -19.25 10.93
CA ILE A 153 7.29 -20.43 10.27
C ILE A 153 8.21 -20.97 9.17
N SER A 154 8.82 -20.07 8.40
CA SER A 154 9.72 -20.47 7.30
C SER A 154 10.93 -19.55 7.24
N LYS A 155 12.08 -20.13 6.88
CA LYS A 155 13.33 -19.42 6.62
C LYS A 155 13.62 -19.45 5.12
N GLY A 156 14.14 -18.35 4.59
CA GLY A 156 14.62 -18.28 3.21
C GLY A 156 14.91 -16.85 2.79
N GLU A 157 15.95 -16.68 1.98
CA GLU A 157 16.43 -15.36 1.55
C GLU A 157 16.11 -15.08 0.07
N ALA A 158 15.32 -15.96 -0.57
CA ALA A 158 15.15 -15.99 -2.02
C ALA A 158 14.56 -14.72 -2.65
N LYS A 159 14.05 -13.76 -1.85
CA LYS A 159 13.39 -12.55 -2.37
C LYS A 159 13.67 -11.36 -1.46
N ALA A 160 14.10 -10.25 -2.05
CA ALA A 160 14.52 -9.05 -1.30
C ALA A 160 13.33 -8.16 -0.86
N GLY A 161 12.19 -8.24 -1.55
CA GLY A 161 10.99 -7.53 -1.13
C GLY A 161 10.40 -8.15 0.13
N TYR A 162 9.87 -7.31 1.02
CA TYR A 162 9.21 -7.76 2.23
C TYR A 162 7.96 -6.93 2.55
N CYS A 163 7.05 -7.55 3.28
CA CYS A 163 5.99 -6.89 4.02
C CYS A 163 6.17 -7.23 5.49
N SER A 164 6.06 -6.24 6.37
CA SER A 164 5.95 -6.42 7.82
C SER A 164 4.66 -5.78 8.32
N ILE A 165 4.04 -6.41 9.31
CA ILE A 165 2.85 -5.90 10.00
C ILE A 165 3.14 -5.97 11.48
N ILE A 166 3.24 -4.81 12.13
CA ILE A 166 3.59 -4.67 13.55
C ILE A 166 2.56 -3.74 14.17
N ASN A 167 1.90 -4.18 15.23
CA ASN A 167 0.85 -3.41 15.91
C ASN A 167 -0.25 -2.90 14.95
N GLY A 168 -0.58 -3.69 13.91
CA GLY A 168 -1.56 -3.33 12.90
C GLY A 168 -1.05 -2.40 11.80
N GLU A 169 0.17 -1.87 11.92
CA GLU A 169 0.80 -1.04 10.89
C GLU A 169 1.54 -1.89 9.86
N LEU A 170 1.20 -1.69 8.59
CA LEU A 170 1.79 -2.43 7.47
C LEU A 170 2.86 -1.59 6.77
N SER A 171 4.04 -2.18 6.58
CA SER A 171 5.16 -1.59 5.85
C SER A 171 5.60 -2.49 4.70
N ILE A 172 5.97 -1.88 3.58
CA ILE A 172 6.56 -2.55 2.41
C ILE A 172 7.98 -2.03 2.23
N GLY A 173 8.93 -2.95 2.03
CA GLY A 173 10.31 -2.56 1.82
C GLY A 173 11.10 -3.54 0.97
N ILE A 174 12.37 -3.18 0.72
CA ILE A 174 13.34 -4.01 0.01
C ILE A 174 14.65 -3.99 0.79
N ALA A 175 15.07 -5.15 1.26
CA ALA A 175 16.37 -5.37 1.88
C ALA A 175 16.65 -6.86 1.97
N ASP A 176 17.93 -7.26 1.86
CA ASP A 176 18.36 -8.63 2.14
C ASP A 176 18.24 -8.95 3.63
N ALA A 177 18.75 -8.03 4.46
CA ALA A 177 18.55 -8.01 5.90
C ALA A 177 17.78 -6.74 6.29
N THR A 178 16.84 -6.86 7.18
CA THR A 178 16.03 -5.72 7.67
C THR A 178 15.77 -5.86 9.17
N PRO A 179 15.90 -4.77 9.94
CA PRO A 179 15.53 -4.76 11.35
C PRO A 179 14.04 -5.07 11.57
N MET A 180 13.20 -4.87 10.55
CA MET A 180 11.77 -5.17 10.62
C MET A 180 11.49 -6.65 10.90
N LEU A 181 12.36 -7.57 10.46
CA LEU A 181 12.21 -9.00 10.78
C LEU A 181 12.40 -9.25 12.28
N GLU A 182 13.46 -8.70 12.87
CA GLU A 182 13.74 -8.86 14.31
C GLU A 182 12.64 -8.19 15.15
N GLN A 183 12.20 -7.02 14.76
CA GLN A 183 11.13 -6.31 15.41
C GLN A 183 9.80 -7.11 15.34
N THR A 184 9.48 -7.68 14.17
CA THR A 184 8.29 -8.53 14.00
C THR A 184 8.31 -9.74 14.93
N LEU A 185 9.47 -10.40 15.06
CA LEU A 185 9.63 -11.54 15.96
C LEU A 185 9.47 -11.15 17.45
N THR A 186 9.96 -9.97 17.81
CA THR A 186 9.94 -9.47 19.20
C THR A 186 8.56 -8.96 19.62
N GLU A 187 7.87 -8.27 18.71
CA GLU A 187 6.59 -7.61 19.01
C GLU A 187 5.35 -8.46 18.66
N GLY A 188 5.55 -9.72 18.24
CA GLY A 188 4.42 -10.60 17.91
C GLY A 188 3.73 -10.25 16.59
N GLY A 189 4.46 -9.65 15.64
CA GLY A 189 3.92 -9.22 14.35
C GLY A 189 3.93 -10.30 13.26
N TYR A 190 3.78 -9.86 12.02
CA TYR A 190 3.74 -10.70 10.82
C TYR A 190 4.75 -10.22 9.80
N PHE A 191 5.36 -11.16 9.05
CA PHE A 191 6.36 -10.83 8.04
C PHE A 191 6.33 -11.86 6.91
N PHE A 192 6.48 -11.41 5.65
CA PHE A 192 6.75 -12.32 4.54
C PHE A 192 7.63 -11.66 3.49
N ARG A 193 8.33 -12.49 2.71
CA ARG A 193 9.15 -12.05 1.58
C ARG A 193 8.51 -12.36 0.24
N GLN A 194 8.68 -11.42 -0.70
CA GLN A 194 8.23 -11.55 -2.09
C GLN A 194 9.11 -10.77 -3.06
N TYR A 195 8.87 -10.95 -4.36
CA TYR A 195 9.56 -10.17 -5.38
C TYR A 195 9.24 -8.68 -5.22
N PRO A 196 10.26 -7.80 -5.13
CA PRO A 196 10.04 -6.37 -5.21
C PRO A 196 9.65 -5.98 -6.64
N LEU A 197 8.67 -5.10 -6.79
CA LEU A 197 8.22 -4.61 -8.10
C LEU A 197 8.56 -3.15 -8.31
N VAL A 198 8.29 -2.31 -7.33
CA VAL A 198 8.54 -0.85 -7.36
C VAL A 198 9.17 -0.42 -6.05
N VAL A 199 10.19 0.44 -6.13
CA VAL A 199 10.86 1.09 -5.00
C VAL A 199 11.05 2.56 -5.28
N SER A 200 10.54 3.40 -4.41
CA SER A 200 10.63 4.86 -4.55
C SER A 200 10.22 5.35 -5.95
N GLY A 201 9.19 4.73 -6.53
CA GLY A 201 8.68 5.04 -7.86
C GLY A 201 9.55 4.54 -9.02
N GLN A 202 10.45 3.59 -8.79
CA GLN A 202 11.32 2.99 -9.81
C GLN A 202 11.08 1.49 -9.94
N ILE A 203 11.13 0.96 -11.16
CA ILE A 203 11.00 -0.47 -11.43
C ILE A 203 12.18 -1.24 -10.81
N VAL A 204 11.86 -2.35 -10.15
CA VAL A 204 12.85 -3.36 -9.81
C VAL A 204 12.74 -4.50 -10.81
N GLU A 205 13.82 -4.73 -11.57
CA GLU A 205 13.84 -5.80 -12.56
C GLU A 205 13.86 -7.18 -11.90
N ASN A 206 13.01 -8.06 -12.39
CA ASN A 206 12.89 -9.42 -11.93
C ASN A 206 13.20 -10.44 -13.03
N LYS A 207 13.78 -11.59 -12.66
CA LYS A 207 14.15 -12.66 -13.61
C LYS A 207 12.96 -13.30 -14.34
N PRO A 208 11.81 -13.62 -13.71
CA PRO A 208 10.70 -14.28 -14.39
C PRO A 208 10.13 -13.43 -15.52
N LYS A 209 10.15 -13.95 -16.76
CA LYS A 209 9.70 -13.23 -17.97
C LYS A 209 8.30 -13.64 -18.45
N GLY A 210 7.69 -14.65 -17.81
CA GLY A 210 6.36 -15.14 -18.18
C GLY A 210 5.26 -14.10 -17.92
N LYS A 211 4.19 -14.17 -18.73
CA LYS A 211 2.98 -13.34 -18.56
C LYS A 211 1.93 -14.08 -17.74
N ALA A 212 1.36 -13.41 -16.75
CA ALA A 212 0.25 -13.89 -15.94
C ALA A 212 -0.61 -12.72 -15.47
N ILE A 213 -1.82 -12.98 -14.99
CA ILE A 213 -2.54 -12.01 -14.16
C ILE A 213 -1.67 -11.75 -12.93
N ARG A 214 -1.38 -10.49 -12.67
CA ARG A 214 -0.47 -10.09 -11.60
C ARG A 214 -1.25 -9.45 -10.46
N LYS A 215 -0.74 -9.68 -9.24
CA LYS A 215 -1.22 -9.01 -8.03
C LYS A 215 -0.03 -8.39 -7.30
N ALA A 216 -0.26 -7.28 -6.64
CA ALA A 216 0.74 -6.59 -5.82
C ALA A 216 0.11 -6.03 -4.55
N LEU A 217 0.90 -5.98 -3.51
CA LEU A 217 0.70 -5.09 -2.37
C LEU A 217 1.45 -3.81 -2.70
N ALA A 218 0.77 -2.68 -2.71
CA ALA A 218 1.33 -1.41 -3.16
C ALA A 218 0.99 -0.25 -2.22
N GLU A 219 1.88 0.74 -2.20
CA GLU A 219 1.66 2.04 -1.58
C GLU A 219 1.34 3.06 -2.70
N ILE A 220 0.10 3.52 -2.76
CA ILE A 220 -0.38 4.52 -3.72
C ILE A 220 -1.01 5.68 -2.95
N GLY A 221 -0.51 6.90 -3.18
CA GLY A 221 -1.00 8.08 -2.48
C GLY A 221 -0.87 8.02 -0.95
N GLY A 222 0.13 7.29 -0.43
CA GLY A 222 0.35 7.07 1.01
C GLY A 222 -0.60 6.03 1.65
N LYS A 223 -1.46 5.38 0.86
CA LYS A 223 -2.32 4.29 1.33
C LYS A 223 -1.82 2.94 0.83
N ILE A 224 -1.94 1.91 1.66
CA ILE A 224 -1.67 0.53 1.26
C ILE A 224 -2.90 -0.04 0.56
N CYS A 225 -2.69 -0.69 -0.57
CA CYS A 225 -3.75 -1.29 -1.37
C CYS A 225 -3.27 -2.59 -2.03
N VAL A 226 -4.22 -3.41 -2.46
CA VAL A 226 -3.97 -4.56 -3.34
C VAL A 226 -4.31 -4.17 -4.76
N VAL A 227 -3.36 -4.38 -5.68
CA VAL A 227 -3.53 -4.06 -7.10
C VAL A 227 -3.52 -5.33 -7.94
N MET A 228 -4.47 -5.47 -8.87
CA MET A 228 -4.57 -6.61 -9.77
C MET A 228 -4.61 -6.14 -11.23
N SER A 229 -3.85 -6.80 -12.12
CA SER A 229 -3.99 -6.60 -13.55
C SER A 229 -5.19 -7.38 -14.10
N LYS A 230 -5.91 -6.80 -15.06
CA LYS A 230 -6.98 -7.51 -15.79
C LYS A 230 -6.43 -8.39 -16.91
N GLU A 231 -5.30 -8.03 -17.49
CA GLU A 231 -4.61 -8.79 -18.52
C GLU A 231 -3.37 -9.51 -17.98
N LYS A 232 -2.89 -10.49 -18.74
CA LYS A 232 -1.63 -11.18 -18.46
C LYS A 232 -0.45 -10.28 -18.79
N LEU A 233 0.33 -9.89 -17.80
CA LEU A 233 1.49 -9.01 -17.89
C LEU A 233 2.77 -9.71 -17.45
N THR A 234 3.93 -9.27 -17.97
CA THR A 234 5.24 -9.57 -17.39
C THR A 234 5.40 -8.85 -16.04
N PHE A 235 6.43 -9.16 -15.27
CA PHE A 235 6.74 -8.37 -14.08
C PHE A 235 7.08 -6.90 -14.44
N HIS A 236 7.88 -6.70 -15.48
CA HIS A 236 8.27 -5.38 -15.96
C HIS A 236 7.05 -4.53 -16.36
N ASP A 237 6.19 -5.06 -17.25
CA ASP A 237 4.98 -4.35 -17.70
C ASP A 237 4.04 -4.02 -16.54
N PHE A 238 3.92 -4.93 -15.56
CA PHE A 238 3.09 -4.70 -14.38
C PHE A 238 3.70 -3.67 -13.44
N SER A 239 5.02 -3.71 -13.22
CA SER A 239 5.73 -2.70 -12.42
C SER A 239 5.60 -1.31 -13.03
N GLN A 240 5.72 -1.19 -14.37
CA GLN A 240 5.48 0.08 -15.05
C GLN A 240 4.05 0.57 -14.84
N LEU A 241 3.07 -0.33 -14.97
CA LEU A 241 1.66 0.01 -14.78
C LEU A 241 1.35 0.45 -13.34
N LEU A 242 2.02 -0.13 -12.34
CA LEU A 242 1.94 0.30 -10.94
C LEU A 242 2.50 1.71 -10.75
N ILE A 243 3.63 2.04 -11.39
CA ILE A 243 4.20 3.40 -11.36
C ILE A 243 3.25 4.40 -12.03
N ASP A 244 2.70 4.05 -13.19
CA ASP A 244 1.73 4.87 -13.91
C ASP A 244 0.44 5.11 -13.08
N ALA A 245 0.11 4.17 -12.18
CA ALA A 245 -0.97 4.29 -11.19
C ALA A 245 -0.58 5.12 -9.95
N GLY A 246 0.68 5.57 -9.85
CA GLY A 246 1.18 6.36 -8.73
C GLY A 246 1.79 5.55 -7.58
N ALA A 247 2.13 4.27 -7.79
CA ALA A 247 2.77 3.46 -6.77
C ALA A 247 4.17 3.97 -6.44
N ARG A 248 4.43 4.20 -5.15
CA ARG A 248 5.74 4.53 -4.61
C ARG A 248 6.54 3.28 -4.30
N ASN A 249 5.91 2.32 -3.64
CA ASN A 249 6.49 1.03 -3.29
C ASN A 249 5.50 -0.07 -3.65
N ALA A 250 6.00 -1.22 -4.11
CA ALA A 250 5.17 -2.38 -4.37
C ALA A 250 5.98 -3.68 -4.31
N ILE A 251 5.37 -4.71 -3.74
CA ILE A 251 5.86 -6.10 -3.79
C ILE A 251 4.81 -6.99 -4.44
N TYR A 252 5.27 -8.06 -5.05
CA TYR A 252 4.41 -9.05 -5.68
C TYR A 252 3.55 -9.79 -4.64
N LEU A 253 2.33 -10.12 -5.00
CA LEU A 253 1.47 -11.10 -4.36
C LEU A 253 1.20 -12.23 -5.34
N VAL A 254 0.86 -13.42 -4.84
CA VAL A 254 0.57 -14.55 -5.74
C VAL A 254 -0.62 -14.21 -6.63
N GLY A 255 -0.36 -14.16 -7.91
CA GLY A 255 -1.33 -13.78 -8.94
C GLY A 255 -2.02 -14.98 -9.61
N SER A 256 -2.30 -14.83 -10.92
CA SER A 256 -2.96 -15.84 -11.75
C SER A 256 -4.34 -16.21 -11.21
N SER A 257 -4.63 -17.48 -10.96
CA SER A 257 -5.90 -17.95 -10.44
C SER A 257 -5.93 -18.09 -8.92
N SER A 258 -4.94 -17.52 -8.20
CA SER A 258 -4.89 -17.61 -6.74
C SER A 258 -6.18 -17.06 -6.12
N TYR A 259 -6.72 -17.83 -5.18
CA TYR A 259 -7.95 -17.45 -4.48
C TYR A 259 -7.77 -16.16 -3.71
N GLY A 260 -8.80 -15.36 -3.69
CA GLY A 260 -8.95 -14.16 -2.91
C GLY A 260 -10.37 -13.64 -3.03
N PHE A 261 -10.73 -12.70 -2.20
CA PHE A 261 -12.02 -12.00 -2.25
C PHE A 261 -11.92 -10.66 -1.56
N TYR A 262 -12.92 -9.84 -1.78
CA TYR A 262 -13.16 -8.64 -0.99
C TYR A 262 -14.67 -8.45 -0.76
N ILE A 263 -15.00 -7.71 0.30
CA ILE A 263 -16.36 -7.26 0.60
C ILE A 263 -16.45 -5.80 0.18
N ASP A 264 -17.35 -5.49 -0.71
CA ASP A 264 -17.54 -4.13 -1.21
C ASP A 264 -18.38 -3.26 -0.24
N ASP A 265 -18.63 -2.02 -0.62
CA ASP A 265 -19.44 -1.05 0.14
C ASP A 265 -20.92 -1.44 0.25
N LYS A 266 -21.39 -2.39 -0.58
CA LYS A 266 -22.73 -2.96 -0.51
C LYS A 266 -22.79 -4.24 0.33
N CYS A 267 -21.68 -4.62 0.96
CA CYS A 267 -21.52 -5.89 1.68
C CYS A 267 -21.62 -7.14 0.79
N GLU A 268 -21.32 -7.02 -0.52
CA GLU A 268 -21.25 -8.14 -1.44
C GLU A 268 -19.85 -8.75 -1.45
N LYS A 269 -19.76 -10.10 -1.42
CA LYS A 269 -18.50 -10.83 -1.51
C LYS A 269 -18.11 -11.04 -2.97
N ILE A 270 -17.04 -10.38 -3.41
CA ILE A 270 -16.52 -10.45 -4.78
C ILE A 270 -15.26 -11.31 -4.82
N LEU A 271 -15.28 -12.36 -5.63
CA LEU A 271 -14.13 -13.27 -5.78
C LEU A 271 -13.10 -12.71 -6.76
N THR A 272 -11.81 -12.83 -6.41
CA THR A 272 -10.68 -12.37 -7.24
C THR A 272 -9.81 -13.50 -7.80
N GLY A 273 -10.30 -14.72 -7.76
CA GLY A 273 -9.63 -15.91 -8.26
C GLY A 273 -10.54 -17.12 -8.17
N LYS A 274 -9.99 -18.31 -8.31
CA LYS A 274 -10.75 -19.56 -8.21
C LYS A 274 -10.71 -20.07 -6.78
N ALA A 275 -11.87 -20.34 -6.19
CA ALA A 275 -11.95 -20.99 -4.91
C ALA A 275 -11.21 -22.34 -4.94
N PRO A 276 -10.38 -22.64 -3.93
CA PRO A 276 -9.76 -23.95 -3.83
C PRO A 276 -10.86 -25.00 -3.59
N TRP A 277 -10.80 -26.09 -4.32
CA TRP A 277 -11.69 -27.26 -4.14
C TRP A 277 -11.22 -28.19 -3.05
N GLU A 278 -9.95 -28.06 -2.63
CA GLU A 278 -9.32 -28.85 -1.56
C GLU A 278 -8.72 -27.90 -0.52
N LYS A 279 -8.66 -28.34 0.72
CA LYS A 279 -7.93 -27.65 1.77
C LYS A 279 -6.44 -27.66 1.43
N VAL A 280 -5.83 -26.48 1.31
CA VAL A 280 -4.41 -26.33 1.09
C VAL A 280 -3.78 -25.80 2.37
N GLU A 281 -3.03 -26.66 3.07
CA GLU A 281 -2.55 -26.40 4.44
C GLU A 281 -1.50 -25.27 4.51
N ASN A 282 -0.63 -25.14 3.51
CA ASN A 282 0.52 -24.22 3.55
C ASN A 282 0.37 -22.97 2.66
N VAL A 283 -0.84 -22.63 2.26
CA VAL A 283 -1.09 -21.39 1.52
C VAL A 283 -1.27 -20.24 2.50
N SER A 284 -0.45 -19.21 2.37
CA SER A 284 -0.53 -18.00 3.18
C SER A 284 -1.40 -16.94 2.52
N TYR A 285 -2.13 -16.21 3.36
CA TYR A 285 -2.91 -15.06 2.93
C TYR A 285 -2.56 -13.83 3.75
N ILE A 286 -2.56 -12.67 3.09
CA ILE A 286 -2.73 -11.40 3.77
C ILE A 286 -4.22 -11.08 3.75
N ILE A 287 -4.75 -10.76 4.91
CA ILE A 287 -6.16 -10.44 5.10
C ILE A 287 -6.30 -9.09 5.80
N TRP A 288 -7.43 -8.44 5.60
CA TRP A 288 -7.88 -7.29 6.38
C TRP A 288 -9.17 -7.65 7.08
N GLU A 289 -9.17 -7.45 8.38
CA GLU A 289 -10.26 -7.84 9.29
C GLU A 289 -10.82 -6.59 9.95
N GLN A 290 -12.15 -6.43 9.88
CA GLN A 290 -12.83 -5.35 10.61
C GLN A 290 -12.77 -5.60 12.12
N GLY A 291 -12.59 -4.53 12.92
CA GLY A 291 -12.58 -4.56 14.37
C GLY A 291 -13.96 -4.82 15.00
#